data_57396d2162232a59b9724097890360a6
#
_entry.id   57396d2162232a59b9724097890360a6
#
_cell.length_a   1.000
_cell.length_b   1.000
_cell.length_c   1.000
_cell.angle_alpha   90.00
_cell.angle_beta   90.00
_cell.angle_gamma   90.00
#
_symmetry.space_group_name_H-M   'P 1'
#
loop_
_entity.id
_entity.type
_entity.pdbx_description
1 polymer ?
#
loop_
_entity_poly.entity_id
_entity_poly.type
_entity_poly.pdbx_seq_one_letter_code
_entity_poly.pdbx_strand_id
1 'polypeptide(L)'
;MAVKQYNTTAVFAAACAGMAFFGVAMLSLGPILGKLGAMVGDGANTLPSTLSIGIILGTVVFGPVVDKFGYKGLLITASVLALAGLQGLARFLQLPLLHASMFFLGLGGGILNGLTNAVVSDMYDDDRRGGRLGVLGAFYCIGALLWTLLNYFIPNYNIPLNAISAVMALFIVFYGCIAFPAAKPSENVSLNQSLGLLKYPALLLFAVVLFFESGFEGCSGSFTVEFFSRTTPMDTRTATLAMTVFTLGMMAGRFPLGAITRRLKALGTLYLYLSVALAGVVIFTLCNGAAGAYVSMGLIGFGVGATYPVVLNYIGGAFRNNSGTAMSIAIFIGLLGQFTFNRLTGNAFTLGRYATLPALLFTAIVAMMVIVPIALQQVNKK
;
A
#
# COMPACT_ATOMS: atom_id res chain seq x y z
N MET A 1 -35.28 9.68 13.13
CA MET A 1 -33.81 9.48 13.02
C MET A 1 -33.41 8.51 14.10
N ALA A 2 -32.98 7.29 13.76
CA ALA A 2 -32.47 6.34 14.75
C ALA A 2 -31.20 6.93 15.37
N VAL A 3 -31.13 6.98 16.68
CA VAL A 3 -29.95 7.44 17.43
C VAL A 3 -28.80 6.49 17.08
N LYS A 4 -27.75 7.02 16.44
CA LYS A 4 -26.55 6.23 16.15
C LYS A 4 -25.97 5.76 17.48
N GLN A 5 -25.99 4.46 17.73
CA GLN A 5 -25.47 3.85 18.98
C GLN A 5 -23.93 3.93 19.11
N TYR A 6 -23.23 4.67 18.25
CA TYR A 6 -21.77 4.82 18.24
C TYR A 6 -21.34 6.25 17.91
N ASN A 7 -20.16 6.64 18.41
CA ASN A 7 -19.56 7.94 18.13
C ASN A 7 -18.83 7.88 16.78
N THR A 8 -19.41 8.52 15.74
CA THR A 8 -18.88 8.56 14.38
C THR A 8 -17.44 9.11 14.31
N THR A 9 -17.13 10.14 15.13
CA THR A 9 -15.77 10.74 15.16
C THR A 9 -14.76 9.77 15.76
N ALA A 10 -15.12 9.06 16.85
CA ALA A 10 -14.23 8.07 17.46
C ALA A 10 -13.96 6.88 16.54
N VAL A 11 -14.99 6.37 15.83
CA VAL A 11 -14.83 5.28 14.86
C VAL A 11 -14.00 5.73 13.66
N PHE A 12 -14.20 6.97 13.18
CA PHE A 12 -13.38 7.51 12.10
C PHE A 12 -11.91 7.67 12.51
N ALA A 13 -11.64 8.15 13.74
CA ALA A 13 -10.28 8.23 14.28
C ALA A 13 -9.64 6.84 14.40
N ALA A 14 -10.41 5.84 14.83
CA ALA A 14 -9.97 4.45 14.88
C ALA A 14 -9.59 3.91 13.50
N ALA A 15 -10.42 4.20 12.47
CA ALA A 15 -10.13 3.82 11.10
C ALA A 15 -8.87 4.53 10.57
N CYS A 16 -8.71 5.81 10.83
CA CYS A 16 -7.51 6.58 10.46
C CYS A 16 -6.24 6.01 11.10
N ALA A 17 -6.28 5.64 12.38
CA ALA A 17 -5.15 4.99 13.04
C ALA A 17 -4.83 3.62 12.42
N GLY A 18 -5.84 2.79 12.15
CA GLY A 18 -5.66 1.51 11.47
C GLY A 18 -5.02 1.66 10.10
N MET A 19 -5.43 2.67 9.33
CA MET A 19 -4.84 2.98 8.02
C MET A 19 -3.39 3.48 8.14
N ALA A 20 -3.06 4.27 9.18
CA ALA A 20 -1.68 4.69 9.44
C ALA A 20 -0.80 3.48 9.80
N PHE A 21 -1.29 2.52 10.59
CA PHE A 21 -0.56 1.29 10.87
C PHE A 21 -0.37 0.41 9.63
N PHE A 22 -1.33 0.39 8.71
CA PHE A 22 -1.13 -0.23 7.40
C PHE A 22 -0.02 0.46 6.60
N GLY A 23 0.06 1.80 6.63
CA GLY A 23 1.16 2.55 6.02
C GLY A 23 2.53 2.20 6.61
N VAL A 24 2.61 2.02 7.93
CA VAL A 24 3.83 1.49 8.59
C VAL A 24 4.16 0.08 8.10
N ALA A 25 3.17 -0.81 8.02
CA ALA A 25 3.39 -2.20 7.59
C ALA A 25 3.93 -2.26 6.16
N MET A 26 3.38 -1.46 5.25
CA MET A 26 3.79 -1.41 3.84
C MET A 26 5.25 -1.00 3.65
N LEU A 27 5.71 0.00 4.40
CA LEU A 27 7.09 0.50 4.30
C LEU A 27 8.02 -0.04 5.40
N SER A 28 7.57 -1.04 6.17
CA SER A 28 8.29 -1.55 7.34
C SER A 28 9.72 -1.98 7.03
N LEU A 29 9.95 -2.64 5.91
CA LEU A 29 11.26 -3.18 5.54
C LEU A 29 12.19 -2.15 4.90
N GLY A 30 11.68 -1.17 4.14
CA GLY A 30 12.53 -0.25 3.38
C GLY A 30 13.75 0.27 4.14
N PRO A 31 13.59 0.95 5.30
CA PRO A 31 14.70 1.48 6.06
C PRO A 31 15.57 0.45 6.79
N ILE A 32 15.08 -0.78 6.99
CA ILE A 32 15.73 -1.77 7.85
C ILE A 32 16.21 -3.02 7.10
N LEU A 33 15.82 -3.21 5.83
CA LEU A 33 16.12 -4.42 5.06
C LEU A 33 17.62 -4.69 4.97
N GLY A 34 18.43 -3.68 4.64
CA GLY A 34 19.87 -3.80 4.56
C GLY A 34 20.52 -4.10 5.93
N LYS A 35 19.96 -3.56 7.03
CA LYS A 35 20.42 -3.86 8.40
C LYS A 35 20.10 -5.31 8.79
N LEU A 36 18.91 -5.80 8.44
CA LEU A 36 18.55 -7.20 8.63
C LEU A 36 19.44 -8.12 7.78
N GLY A 37 19.70 -7.77 6.52
CA GLY A 37 20.59 -8.49 5.63
C GLY A 37 22.01 -8.63 6.20
N ALA A 38 22.54 -7.59 6.84
CA ALA A 38 23.83 -7.63 7.52
C ALA A 38 23.86 -8.61 8.71
N MET A 39 22.70 -8.88 9.34
CA MET A 39 22.59 -9.76 10.51
C MET A 39 22.24 -11.21 10.15
N VAL A 40 21.34 -11.41 9.16
CA VAL A 40 20.77 -12.72 8.82
C VAL A 40 21.13 -13.21 7.42
N GLY A 41 21.96 -12.45 6.70
CA GLY A 41 22.38 -12.75 5.33
C GLY A 41 21.35 -12.38 4.27
N ASP A 42 21.65 -12.73 3.03
CA ASP A 42 20.86 -12.35 1.83
C ASP A 42 19.43 -12.92 1.82
N GLY A 43 19.14 -13.90 2.68
CA GLY A 43 17.78 -14.40 2.89
C GLY A 43 16.79 -13.33 3.33
N ALA A 44 17.25 -12.22 3.94
CA ALA A 44 16.43 -11.07 4.28
C ALA A 44 15.70 -10.48 3.05
N ASN A 45 16.29 -10.54 1.86
CA ASN A 45 15.69 -10.02 0.61
C ASN A 45 14.41 -10.74 0.18
N THR A 46 14.08 -11.86 0.81
CA THR A 46 12.83 -12.59 0.57
C THR A 46 11.68 -12.14 1.51
N LEU A 47 11.98 -11.39 2.57
CA LEU A 47 10.98 -10.90 3.54
C LEU A 47 9.88 -10.03 2.94
N PRO A 48 10.15 -9.10 1.97
CA PRO A 48 9.09 -8.31 1.33
C PRO A 48 8.04 -9.17 0.61
N SER A 49 8.43 -10.29 0.01
CA SER A 49 7.49 -11.24 -0.61
C SER A 49 6.58 -11.89 0.43
N THR A 50 7.10 -12.20 1.61
CA THR A 50 6.33 -12.79 2.70
C THR A 50 5.33 -11.79 3.27
N LEU A 51 5.70 -10.52 3.41
CA LEU A 51 4.78 -9.44 3.76
C LEU A 51 3.62 -9.39 2.75
N SER A 52 3.94 -9.42 1.46
CA SER A 52 2.92 -9.37 0.38
C SER A 52 1.95 -10.56 0.46
N ILE A 53 2.43 -11.77 0.73
CA ILE A 53 1.56 -12.94 0.95
C ILE A 53 0.62 -12.70 2.12
N GLY A 54 1.13 -12.19 3.24
CA GLY A 54 0.31 -11.85 4.40
C GLY A 54 -0.79 -10.84 4.04
N ILE A 55 -0.45 -9.76 3.33
CA ILE A 55 -1.40 -8.73 2.89
C ILE A 55 -2.49 -9.33 1.99
N ILE A 56 -2.11 -10.16 1.01
CA ILE A 56 -3.07 -10.83 0.12
C ILE A 56 -4.06 -11.65 0.94
N LEU A 57 -3.57 -12.51 1.82
CA LEU A 57 -4.43 -13.36 2.64
C LEU A 57 -5.31 -12.54 3.57
N GLY A 58 -4.77 -11.49 4.20
CA GLY A 58 -5.54 -10.57 5.05
C GLY A 58 -6.67 -9.88 4.29
N THR A 59 -6.40 -9.44 3.06
CA THR A 59 -7.39 -8.80 2.20
C THR A 59 -8.48 -9.78 1.74
N VAL A 60 -8.14 -11.04 1.46
CA VAL A 60 -9.11 -12.06 1.06
C VAL A 60 -9.99 -12.50 2.24
N VAL A 61 -9.38 -12.69 3.41
CA VAL A 61 -10.06 -13.18 4.61
C VAL A 61 -10.93 -12.11 5.26
N PHE A 62 -10.60 -10.84 5.08
CA PHE A 62 -11.30 -9.71 5.71
C PHE A 62 -12.81 -9.74 5.49
N GLY A 63 -13.29 -9.88 4.24
CA GLY A 63 -14.72 -9.81 3.90
C GLY A 63 -15.58 -10.82 4.67
N PRO A 64 -15.36 -12.13 4.51
CA PRO A 64 -16.13 -13.15 5.22
C PRO A 64 -16.03 -13.07 6.75
N VAL A 65 -14.90 -12.57 7.28
CA VAL A 65 -14.67 -12.50 8.71
C VAL A 65 -15.37 -11.29 9.34
N VAL A 66 -15.41 -10.15 8.64
CA VAL A 66 -16.09 -8.95 9.15
C VAL A 66 -17.60 -9.18 9.31
N ASP A 67 -18.21 -9.92 8.39
CA ASP A 67 -19.64 -10.26 8.45
C ASP A 67 -19.98 -11.08 9.69
N LYS A 68 -19.06 -11.95 10.13
CA LYS A 68 -19.25 -12.82 11.29
C LYS A 68 -18.88 -12.18 12.62
N PHE A 69 -17.78 -11.43 12.67
CA PHE A 69 -17.19 -10.91 13.92
C PHE A 69 -17.37 -9.40 14.09
N GLY A 70 -17.87 -8.72 13.07
CA GLY A 70 -18.06 -7.28 13.07
C GLY A 70 -16.74 -6.48 12.98
N TYR A 71 -16.87 -5.17 12.86
CA TYR A 71 -15.73 -4.26 12.69
C TYR A 71 -14.80 -4.22 13.91
N LYS A 72 -15.35 -4.15 15.13
CA LYS A 72 -14.58 -3.99 16.37
C LYS A 72 -13.63 -5.17 16.63
N GLY A 73 -14.19 -6.39 16.63
CA GLY A 73 -13.39 -7.60 16.89
C GLY A 73 -12.28 -7.78 15.88
N LEU A 74 -12.59 -7.56 14.60
CA LEU A 74 -11.63 -7.74 13.53
C LEU A 74 -10.54 -6.65 13.54
N LEU A 75 -10.87 -5.38 13.88
CA LEU A 75 -9.90 -4.30 14.01
C LEU A 75 -8.88 -4.59 15.13
N ILE A 76 -9.36 -5.08 16.27
CA ILE A 76 -8.51 -5.49 17.39
C ILE A 76 -7.60 -6.65 16.97
N THR A 77 -8.17 -7.72 16.40
CA THR A 77 -7.40 -8.90 15.99
C THR A 77 -6.33 -8.55 14.95
N ALA A 78 -6.69 -7.76 13.92
CA ALA A 78 -5.75 -7.32 12.90
C ALA A 78 -4.60 -6.48 13.48
N SER A 79 -4.92 -5.58 14.42
CA SER A 79 -3.91 -4.77 15.11
C SER A 79 -3.01 -5.61 16.02
N VAL A 80 -3.53 -6.63 16.69
CA VAL A 80 -2.74 -7.58 17.49
C VAL A 80 -1.79 -8.39 16.60
N LEU A 81 -2.25 -8.87 15.44
CA LEU A 81 -1.41 -9.58 14.48
C LEU A 81 -0.29 -8.68 13.94
N ALA A 82 -0.62 -7.43 13.56
CA ALA A 82 0.37 -6.47 13.10
C ALA A 82 1.38 -6.11 14.20
N LEU A 83 0.91 -5.93 15.44
CA LEU A 83 1.75 -5.70 16.62
C LEU A 83 2.72 -6.88 16.86
N ALA A 84 2.21 -8.11 16.80
CA ALA A 84 3.04 -9.31 16.95
C ALA A 84 4.12 -9.37 15.85
N GLY A 85 3.79 -9.01 14.62
CA GLY A 85 4.73 -8.92 13.52
C GLY A 85 5.81 -7.85 13.76
N LEU A 86 5.45 -6.64 14.17
CA LEU A 86 6.43 -5.58 14.52
C LEU A 86 7.34 -5.98 15.68
N GLN A 87 6.78 -6.59 16.72
CA GLN A 87 7.56 -7.05 17.86
C GLN A 87 8.47 -8.24 17.51
N GLY A 88 8.04 -9.09 16.59
CA GLY A 88 8.88 -10.16 16.07
C GLY A 88 10.08 -9.61 15.28
N LEU A 89 9.90 -8.58 14.47
CA LEU A 89 10.99 -7.89 13.78
C LEU A 89 12.01 -7.24 14.74
N ALA A 90 11.53 -6.78 15.91
CA ALA A 90 12.37 -6.15 16.91
C ALA A 90 13.21 -7.16 17.72
N ARG A 91 12.78 -8.43 17.80
CA ARG A 91 13.34 -9.40 18.75
C ARG A 91 13.99 -10.61 18.13
N PHE A 92 13.56 -11.01 16.93
CA PHE A 92 14.06 -12.22 16.28
C PHE A 92 15.12 -11.88 15.24
N LEU A 93 16.16 -12.71 15.20
CA LEU A 93 17.22 -12.68 14.18
C LEU A 93 17.29 -14.00 13.39
N GLN A 94 16.42 -14.97 13.70
CA GLN A 94 16.32 -16.20 12.92
C GLN A 94 15.40 -15.97 11.71
N LEU A 95 15.88 -16.28 10.50
CA LEU A 95 15.18 -16.04 9.26
C LEU A 95 13.73 -16.61 9.23
N PRO A 96 13.47 -17.85 9.70
CA PRO A 96 12.11 -18.38 9.76
C PRO A 96 11.17 -17.57 10.66
N LEU A 97 11.66 -17.05 11.80
CA LEU A 97 10.86 -16.22 12.71
C LEU A 97 10.64 -14.81 12.14
N LEU A 98 11.59 -14.27 11.38
CA LEU A 98 11.40 -13.04 10.63
C LEU A 98 10.33 -13.20 9.53
N HIS A 99 10.32 -14.32 8.81
CA HIS A 99 9.25 -14.64 7.86
C HIS A 99 7.89 -14.74 8.56
N ALA A 100 7.80 -15.42 9.69
CA ALA A 100 6.56 -15.48 10.48
C ALA A 100 6.11 -14.07 10.92
N SER A 101 7.05 -13.24 11.37
CA SER A 101 6.79 -11.85 11.79
C SER A 101 6.27 -11.02 10.62
N MET A 102 6.88 -11.11 9.44
CA MET A 102 6.43 -10.42 8.23
C MET A 102 5.08 -10.90 7.73
N PHE A 103 4.83 -12.21 7.84
CA PHE A 103 3.53 -12.79 7.50
C PHE A 103 2.41 -12.23 8.40
N PHE A 104 2.59 -12.21 9.72
CA PHE A 104 1.61 -11.67 10.66
C PHE A 104 1.42 -10.16 10.50
N LEU A 105 2.51 -9.42 10.26
CA LEU A 105 2.44 -7.99 9.97
C LEU A 105 1.64 -7.73 8.68
N GLY A 106 1.89 -8.51 7.64
CA GLY A 106 1.17 -8.45 6.38
C GLY A 106 -0.30 -8.82 6.52
N LEU A 107 -0.60 -9.91 7.23
CA LEU A 107 -1.96 -10.40 7.48
C LEU A 107 -2.79 -9.33 8.22
N GLY A 108 -2.24 -8.80 9.32
CA GLY A 108 -2.85 -7.71 10.05
C GLY A 108 -3.03 -6.45 9.19
N GLY A 109 -2.00 -6.06 8.44
CA GLY A 109 -2.03 -4.92 7.53
C GLY A 109 -3.09 -5.04 6.44
N GLY A 110 -3.20 -6.21 5.78
CA GLY A 110 -4.21 -6.46 4.75
C GLY A 110 -5.65 -6.38 5.29
N ILE A 111 -5.88 -6.94 6.48
CA ILE A 111 -7.17 -6.81 7.17
C ILE A 111 -7.45 -5.35 7.53
N LEU A 112 -6.47 -4.62 8.10
CA LEU A 112 -6.62 -3.20 8.46
C LEU A 112 -6.98 -2.36 7.24
N ASN A 113 -6.34 -2.56 6.10
CA ASN A 113 -6.65 -1.85 4.87
C ASN A 113 -8.10 -2.06 4.42
N GLY A 114 -8.54 -3.31 4.30
CA GLY A 114 -9.90 -3.63 3.88
C GLY A 114 -10.94 -3.10 4.86
N LEU A 115 -10.74 -3.35 6.15
CA LEU A 115 -11.69 -3.02 7.20
C LEU A 115 -11.87 -1.50 7.40
N THR A 116 -10.78 -0.73 7.38
CA THR A 116 -10.87 0.73 7.57
C THR A 116 -11.60 1.41 6.42
N ASN A 117 -11.36 0.96 5.18
CA ASN A 117 -12.10 1.42 4.00
C ASN A 117 -13.58 1.04 4.09
N ALA A 118 -13.91 -0.18 4.49
CA ALA A 118 -15.28 -0.66 4.60
C ALA A 118 -16.07 0.10 5.67
N VAL A 119 -15.54 0.22 6.89
CA VAL A 119 -16.23 0.93 7.97
C VAL A 119 -16.47 2.40 7.64
N VAL A 120 -15.52 3.08 6.99
CA VAL A 120 -15.69 4.47 6.55
C VAL A 120 -16.75 4.56 5.44
N SER A 121 -16.74 3.63 4.48
CA SER A 121 -17.74 3.58 3.43
C SER A 121 -19.16 3.35 3.97
N ASP A 122 -19.30 2.55 5.01
CA ASP A 122 -20.61 2.25 5.62
C ASP A 122 -21.13 3.36 6.52
N MET A 123 -20.24 4.16 7.09
CA MET A 123 -20.60 5.25 8.03
C MET A 123 -21.09 6.52 7.36
N TYR A 124 -20.66 6.77 6.11
CA TYR A 124 -20.91 8.04 5.43
C TYR A 124 -21.72 7.84 4.14
N ASP A 125 -22.67 8.77 3.91
CA ASP A 125 -23.45 8.85 2.68
C ASP A 125 -22.58 9.24 1.48
N ASP A 126 -23.07 9.01 0.27
CA ASP A 126 -22.33 9.17 -1.00
C ASP A 126 -21.66 10.56 -1.13
N ASP A 127 -22.35 11.63 -0.70
CA ASP A 127 -21.85 13.01 -0.77
C ASP A 127 -20.58 13.23 0.09
N ARG A 128 -20.44 12.52 1.20
CA ARG A 128 -19.34 12.69 2.16
C ARG A 128 -18.30 11.56 2.10
N ARG A 129 -18.67 10.41 1.55
CA ARG A 129 -17.83 9.20 1.51
C ARG A 129 -16.51 9.45 0.83
N GLY A 130 -16.53 10.05 -0.37
CA GLY A 130 -15.31 10.30 -1.15
C GLY A 130 -14.29 11.16 -0.40
N GLY A 131 -14.74 12.24 0.23
CA GLY A 131 -13.87 13.11 1.03
C GLY A 131 -13.28 12.39 2.26
N ARG A 132 -14.08 11.55 2.94
CA ARG A 132 -13.62 10.79 4.12
C ARG A 132 -12.64 9.68 3.76
N LEU A 133 -12.84 8.98 2.66
CA LEU A 133 -11.87 8.00 2.12
C LEU A 133 -10.57 8.69 1.68
N GLY A 134 -10.66 9.91 1.13
CA GLY A 134 -9.47 10.72 0.82
C GLY A 134 -8.64 11.04 2.06
N VAL A 135 -9.29 11.48 3.16
CA VAL A 135 -8.62 11.71 4.45
C VAL A 135 -8.03 10.40 5.00
N LEU A 136 -8.77 9.30 4.92
CA LEU A 136 -8.28 7.98 5.33
C LEU A 136 -6.99 7.61 4.58
N GLY A 137 -6.97 7.82 3.25
CA GLY A 137 -5.77 7.60 2.43
C GLY A 137 -4.58 8.50 2.79
N ALA A 138 -4.83 9.72 3.31
CA ALA A 138 -3.77 10.58 3.83
C ALA A 138 -3.13 9.99 5.09
N PHE A 139 -3.90 9.31 5.96
CA PHE A 139 -3.35 8.65 7.14
C PHE A 139 -2.44 7.46 6.80
N TYR A 140 -2.68 6.76 5.67
CA TYR A 140 -1.71 5.81 5.12
C TYR A 140 -0.35 6.46 4.89
N CYS A 141 -0.33 7.59 4.19
CA CYS A 141 0.90 8.32 3.93
C CYS A 141 1.55 8.85 5.22
N ILE A 142 0.75 9.30 6.20
CA ILE A 142 1.26 9.76 7.52
C ILE A 142 1.96 8.61 8.23
N GLY A 143 1.37 7.42 8.28
CA GLY A 143 1.98 6.25 8.91
C GLY A 143 3.30 5.86 8.25
N ALA A 144 3.31 5.79 6.91
CA ALA A 144 4.49 5.51 6.12
C ALA A 144 5.60 6.57 6.33
N LEU A 145 5.22 7.85 6.36
CA LEU A 145 6.14 8.96 6.60
C LEU A 145 6.73 8.93 8.00
N LEU A 146 5.91 8.72 9.03
CA LEU A 146 6.37 8.59 10.41
C LEU A 146 7.40 7.46 10.55
N TRP A 147 7.15 6.31 9.93
CA TRP A 147 8.08 5.19 9.95
C TRP A 147 9.44 5.53 9.33
N THR A 148 9.45 6.13 8.14
CA THR A 148 10.71 6.48 7.45
C THR A 148 11.45 7.59 8.18
N LEU A 149 10.76 8.63 8.70
CA LEU A 149 11.36 9.70 9.49
C LEU A 149 11.97 9.20 10.81
N LEU A 150 11.26 8.35 11.55
CA LEU A 150 11.78 7.77 12.79
C LEU A 150 13.06 6.99 12.51
N ASN A 151 13.12 6.19 11.43
CA ASN A 151 14.34 5.46 11.08
C ASN A 151 15.46 6.35 10.52
N TYR A 152 15.13 7.53 9.97
CA TYR A 152 16.13 8.52 9.59
C TYR A 152 16.80 9.16 10.81
N PHE A 153 16.00 9.56 11.82
CA PHE A 153 16.54 10.23 13.01
C PHE A 153 17.12 9.28 14.05
N ILE A 154 16.61 8.05 14.11
CA ILE A 154 16.96 7.04 15.12
C ILE A 154 17.61 5.82 14.44
N PRO A 155 18.95 5.72 14.41
CA PRO A 155 19.65 4.64 13.71
C PRO A 155 19.35 3.23 14.23
N ASN A 156 19.05 3.11 15.53
CA ASN A 156 18.64 1.82 16.12
C ASN A 156 17.16 1.56 15.82
N TYR A 157 16.87 0.74 14.79
CA TYR A 157 15.53 0.45 14.32
C TYR A 157 14.61 -0.21 15.37
N ASN A 158 15.16 -0.80 16.44
CA ASN A 158 14.36 -1.36 17.53
C ASN A 158 13.62 -0.28 18.32
N ILE A 159 14.14 0.94 18.40
CA ILE A 159 13.48 2.04 19.10
C ILE A 159 12.21 2.48 18.35
N PRO A 160 12.24 2.82 17.03
CA PRO A 160 11.04 3.06 16.25
C PRO A 160 10.03 1.91 16.28
N LEU A 161 10.48 0.64 16.16
CA LEU A 161 9.59 -0.52 16.23
C LEU A 161 8.83 -0.58 17.56
N ASN A 162 9.54 -0.43 18.67
CA ASN A 162 8.93 -0.47 20.00
C ASN A 162 8.01 0.75 20.24
N ALA A 163 8.40 1.95 19.77
CA ALA A 163 7.57 3.15 19.90
C ALA A 163 6.25 3.02 19.15
N ILE A 164 6.29 2.58 17.88
CA ILE A 164 5.07 2.35 17.08
C ILE A 164 4.23 1.22 17.69
N SER A 165 4.86 0.16 18.18
CA SER A 165 4.17 -0.93 18.85
C SER A 165 3.45 -0.46 20.13
N ALA A 166 4.06 0.42 20.89
CA ALA A 166 3.42 1.00 22.08
C ALA A 166 2.20 1.85 21.71
N VAL A 167 2.31 2.69 20.67
CA VAL A 167 1.19 3.47 20.15
C VAL A 167 0.09 2.53 19.64
N MET A 168 0.43 1.48 18.91
CA MET A 168 -0.55 0.50 18.42
C MET A 168 -1.27 -0.21 19.58
N ALA A 169 -0.54 -0.58 20.64
CA ALA A 169 -1.14 -1.17 21.85
C ALA A 169 -2.14 -0.22 22.52
N LEU A 170 -1.84 1.08 22.61
CA LEU A 170 -2.79 2.09 23.10
C LEU A 170 -4.04 2.17 22.22
N PHE A 171 -3.89 2.12 20.90
CA PHE A 171 -5.05 2.11 20.00
C PHE A 171 -5.86 0.82 20.10
N ILE A 172 -5.26 -0.33 20.33
CA ILE A 172 -5.99 -1.59 20.60
C ILE A 172 -6.89 -1.43 21.84
N VAL A 173 -6.39 -0.82 22.90
CA VAL A 173 -7.21 -0.50 24.10
C VAL A 173 -8.32 0.48 23.73
N PHE A 174 -8.02 1.55 23.00
CA PHE A 174 -9.00 2.52 22.53
C PHE A 174 -10.12 1.86 21.70
N TYR A 175 -9.79 0.93 20.79
CA TYR A 175 -10.78 0.16 20.02
C TYR A 175 -11.68 -0.67 20.93
N GLY A 176 -11.13 -1.21 22.02
CA GLY A 176 -11.89 -1.92 23.05
C GLY A 176 -12.92 -1.05 23.77
N CYS A 177 -12.62 0.25 23.97
CA CYS A 177 -13.45 1.19 24.71
C CYS A 177 -14.58 1.84 23.89
N ILE A 178 -14.53 1.83 22.55
CA ILE A 178 -15.53 2.47 21.70
C ILE A 178 -16.51 1.47 21.10
N ALA A 179 -17.74 1.94 20.82
CA ALA A 179 -18.73 1.17 20.05
C ALA A 179 -18.54 1.41 18.56
N PHE A 180 -18.71 0.34 17.76
CA PHE A 180 -18.65 0.36 16.30
C PHE A 180 -20.05 0.13 15.70
N PRO A 181 -20.31 0.58 14.46
CA PRO A 181 -21.50 0.18 13.73
C PRO A 181 -21.51 -1.34 13.50
N ALA A 182 -22.70 -1.92 13.34
CA ALA A 182 -22.83 -3.28 12.82
C ALA A 182 -22.27 -3.30 11.39
N ALA A 183 -21.53 -4.35 11.05
CA ALA A 183 -21.14 -4.55 9.67
C ALA A 183 -22.41 -4.78 8.84
N LYS A 184 -22.50 -4.13 7.67
CA LYS A 184 -23.55 -4.47 6.72
C LYS A 184 -23.25 -5.86 6.18
N PRO A 185 -24.24 -6.77 6.16
CA PRO A 185 -24.03 -8.05 5.50
C PRO A 185 -23.52 -7.76 4.08
N SER A 186 -22.40 -8.35 3.69
CA SER A 186 -22.00 -8.30 2.29
C SER A 186 -23.15 -8.92 1.49
N GLU A 187 -23.66 -8.20 0.49
CA GLU A 187 -24.54 -8.84 -0.48
C GLU A 187 -23.78 -10.08 -0.94
N ASN A 188 -24.41 -11.26 -0.72
CA ASN A 188 -23.82 -12.55 -1.08
C ASN A 188 -23.60 -12.59 -2.59
N VAL A 189 -22.54 -11.92 -3.04
CA VAL A 189 -22.09 -12.02 -4.43
C VAL A 189 -21.55 -13.44 -4.57
N SER A 190 -22.34 -14.29 -5.24
CA SER A 190 -21.93 -15.66 -5.44
C SER A 190 -20.58 -15.70 -6.16
N LEU A 191 -19.71 -16.63 -5.79
CA LEU A 191 -18.42 -16.83 -6.50
C LEU A 191 -18.60 -16.86 -8.02
N ASN A 192 -19.72 -17.42 -8.50
CA ASN A 192 -20.07 -17.46 -9.93
C ASN A 192 -20.32 -16.06 -10.51
N GLN A 193 -20.93 -15.15 -9.75
CA GLN A 193 -21.11 -13.75 -10.20
C GLN A 193 -19.78 -13.01 -10.22
N SER A 194 -18.92 -13.24 -9.22
CA SER A 194 -17.56 -12.67 -9.19
C SER A 194 -16.71 -13.15 -10.37
N LEU A 195 -16.74 -14.45 -10.65
CA LEU A 195 -16.06 -15.05 -11.80
C LEU A 195 -16.65 -14.57 -13.13
N GLY A 196 -17.95 -14.26 -13.16
CA GLY A 196 -18.60 -13.65 -14.32
C GLY A 196 -18.01 -12.29 -14.70
N LEU A 197 -17.51 -11.50 -13.74
CA LEU A 197 -16.88 -10.22 -14.00
C LEU A 197 -15.51 -10.34 -14.70
N LEU A 198 -14.81 -11.45 -14.55
CA LEU A 198 -13.56 -11.72 -15.27
C LEU A 198 -13.73 -11.83 -16.80
N LYS A 199 -14.97 -11.96 -17.29
CA LYS A 199 -15.26 -11.92 -18.75
C LYS A 199 -15.17 -10.53 -19.36
N TYR A 200 -15.12 -9.47 -18.54
CA TYR A 200 -15.05 -8.10 -19.03
C TYR A 200 -13.59 -7.65 -19.24
N PRO A 201 -13.15 -7.47 -20.51
CA PRO A 201 -11.77 -7.09 -20.82
C PRO A 201 -11.33 -5.78 -20.14
N ALA A 202 -12.25 -4.82 -20.01
CA ALA A 202 -11.96 -3.55 -19.32
C ALA A 202 -11.53 -3.77 -17.86
N LEU A 203 -12.21 -4.65 -17.11
CA LEU A 203 -11.84 -4.98 -15.73
C LEU A 203 -10.47 -5.62 -15.65
N LEU A 204 -10.20 -6.60 -16.52
CA LEU A 204 -8.90 -7.27 -16.54
C LEU A 204 -7.75 -6.33 -16.89
N LEU A 205 -7.95 -5.43 -17.86
CA LEU A 205 -6.93 -4.44 -18.23
C LEU A 205 -6.65 -3.48 -17.08
N PHE A 206 -7.67 -2.96 -16.39
CA PHE A 206 -7.46 -2.14 -15.19
C PHE A 206 -6.82 -2.92 -14.04
N ALA A 207 -7.18 -4.18 -13.86
CA ALA A 207 -6.53 -5.04 -12.87
C ALA A 207 -5.04 -5.25 -13.18
N VAL A 208 -4.68 -5.38 -14.47
CA VAL A 208 -3.27 -5.45 -14.92
C VAL A 208 -2.55 -4.11 -14.70
N VAL A 209 -3.22 -2.97 -14.87
CA VAL A 209 -2.64 -1.66 -14.49
C VAL A 209 -2.33 -1.65 -12.99
N LEU A 210 -3.25 -2.11 -12.13
CA LEU A 210 -3.00 -2.21 -10.70
C LEU A 210 -1.92 -3.23 -10.35
N PHE A 211 -1.78 -4.32 -11.12
CA PHE A 211 -0.67 -5.28 -10.97
C PHE A 211 0.69 -4.58 -11.09
N PHE A 212 0.88 -3.78 -12.13
CA PHE A 212 2.13 -3.05 -12.33
C PHE A 212 2.30 -1.92 -11.32
N GLU A 213 1.23 -1.21 -10.97
CA GLU A 213 1.25 -0.12 -10.00
C GLU A 213 1.63 -0.61 -8.60
N SER A 214 0.92 -1.63 -8.09
CA SER A 214 1.19 -2.18 -6.77
C SER A 214 2.55 -2.91 -6.71
N GLY A 215 2.97 -3.52 -7.81
CA GLY A 215 4.31 -4.07 -7.97
C GLY A 215 5.38 -2.98 -7.88
N PHE A 216 5.17 -1.88 -8.58
CA PHE A 216 6.04 -0.71 -8.56
C PHE A 216 6.16 -0.11 -7.15
N GLU A 217 5.03 0.18 -6.49
CA GLU A 217 5.00 0.75 -5.14
C GLU A 217 5.67 -0.19 -4.14
N GLY A 218 5.34 -1.48 -4.18
CA GLY A 218 5.85 -2.47 -3.24
C GLY A 218 7.37 -2.67 -3.33
N CYS A 219 7.93 -2.83 -4.53
CA CYS A 219 9.37 -3.00 -4.66
C CYS A 219 10.13 -1.68 -4.41
N SER A 220 9.58 -0.53 -4.79
CA SER A 220 10.15 0.78 -4.43
C SER A 220 10.21 0.95 -2.91
N GLY A 221 9.11 0.66 -2.21
CA GLY A 221 9.02 0.77 -0.75
C GLY A 221 9.98 -0.15 -0.01
N SER A 222 10.23 -1.34 -0.53
CA SER A 222 11.04 -2.37 0.14
C SER A 222 12.53 -2.27 -0.17
N PHE A 223 12.91 -1.93 -1.41
CA PHE A 223 14.29 -2.12 -1.87
C PHE A 223 15.04 -0.84 -2.21
N THR A 224 14.41 0.34 -2.26
CA THR A 224 15.08 1.59 -2.65
C THR A 224 16.23 1.95 -1.72
N VAL A 225 16.04 1.79 -0.40
CA VAL A 225 17.10 2.13 0.57
C VAL A 225 18.32 1.22 0.38
N GLU A 226 18.09 -0.08 0.21
CA GLU A 226 19.17 -1.03 -0.04
C GLU A 226 19.82 -0.77 -1.40
N PHE A 227 19.04 -0.51 -2.44
CA PHE A 227 19.57 -0.17 -3.76
C PHE A 227 20.56 0.99 -3.68
N PHE A 228 20.16 2.13 -3.12
CA PHE A 228 21.05 3.28 -3.02
C PHE A 228 22.27 3.02 -2.14
N SER A 229 22.11 2.32 -1.02
CA SER A 229 23.23 2.00 -0.13
C SER A 229 24.24 1.02 -0.74
N ARG A 230 23.83 0.23 -1.75
CA ARG A 230 24.70 -0.74 -2.43
C ARG A 230 25.31 -0.23 -3.73
N THR A 231 24.61 0.70 -4.41
CA THR A 231 24.99 1.12 -5.78
C THR A 231 25.56 2.54 -5.83
N THR A 232 25.42 3.31 -4.75
CA THR A 232 25.90 4.70 -4.65
C THR A 232 26.71 4.88 -3.38
N PRO A 233 27.51 5.98 -3.23
CA PRO A 233 28.24 6.26 -2.00
C PRO A 233 27.37 6.76 -0.85
N MET A 234 26.05 6.57 -0.91
CA MET A 234 25.11 7.00 0.13
C MET A 234 25.09 6.02 1.29
N ASP A 235 25.13 6.56 2.50
CA ASP A 235 24.86 5.77 3.69
C ASP A 235 23.35 5.44 3.83
N THR A 236 23.03 4.47 4.66
CA THR A 236 21.66 4.02 4.87
C THR A 236 20.72 5.15 5.34
N ARG A 237 21.25 6.11 6.12
CA ARG A 237 20.48 7.25 6.62
C ARG A 237 20.04 8.16 5.48
N THR A 238 20.97 8.54 4.61
CA THR A 238 20.72 9.37 3.41
C THR A 238 19.77 8.65 2.44
N ALA A 239 19.95 7.33 2.24
CA ALA A 239 19.04 6.52 1.43
C ALA A 239 17.62 6.43 2.03
N THR A 240 17.48 6.36 3.37
CA THR A 240 16.18 6.40 4.06
C THR A 240 15.47 7.74 3.86
N LEU A 241 16.20 8.85 3.80
CA LEU A 241 15.61 10.16 3.49
C LEU A 241 15.04 10.20 2.07
N ALA A 242 15.68 9.55 1.09
CA ALA A 242 15.13 9.42 -0.25
C ALA A 242 13.76 8.70 -0.24
N MET A 243 13.59 7.67 0.60
CA MET A 243 12.30 7.00 0.79
C MET A 243 11.26 7.90 1.48
N THR A 244 11.70 8.76 2.40
CA THR A 244 10.84 9.80 2.99
C THR A 244 10.35 10.79 1.93
N VAL A 245 11.23 11.22 1.03
CA VAL A 245 10.88 12.11 -0.09
C VAL A 245 9.90 11.45 -1.06
N PHE A 246 10.04 10.14 -1.31
CA PHE A 246 9.04 9.36 -2.07
C PHE A 246 7.64 9.46 -1.44
N THR A 247 7.53 9.22 -0.15
CA THR A 247 6.24 9.26 0.57
C THR A 247 5.64 10.68 0.55
N LEU A 248 6.47 11.71 0.73
CA LEU A 248 6.05 13.10 0.59
C LEU A 248 5.60 13.42 -0.83
N GLY A 249 6.31 12.93 -1.84
CA GLY A 249 5.94 13.05 -3.25
C GLY A 249 4.57 12.41 -3.52
N MET A 250 4.36 11.19 -3.01
CA MET A 250 3.07 10.49 -3.14
C MET A 250 1.93 11.29 -2.50
N MET A 251 2.13 11.81 -1.31
CA MET A 251 1.15 12.65 -0.62
C MET A 251 0.89 13.94 -1.43
N ALA A 252 1.94 14.62 -1.90
CA ALA A 252 1.84 15.84 -2.71
C ALA A 252 1.09 15.58 -4.04
N GLY A 253 1.27 14.42 -4.66
CA GLY A 253 0.56 14.04 -5.89
C GLY A 253 -0.94 13.85 -5.70
N ARG A 254 -1.37 13.44 -4.50
CA ARG A 254 -2.79 13.21 -4.18
C ARG A 254 -3.59 14.51 -3.97
N PHE A 255 -2.97 15.58 -3.47
CA PHE A 255 -3.66 16.84 -3.19
C PHE A 255 -4.28 17.49 -4.45
N PRO A 256 -3.55 17.70 -5.56
CA PRO A 256 -4.10 18.35 -6.75
C PRO A 256 -4.92 17.42 -7.63
N LEU A 257 -4.98 16.11 -7.33
CA LEU A 257 -5.56 15.09 -8.18
C LEU A 257 -6.98 15.42 -8.64
N GLY A 258 -7.85 15.83 -7.72
CA GLY A 258 -9.23 16.19 -8.05
C GLY A 258 -9.35 17.39 -8.98
N ALA A 259 -8.48 18.39 -8.86
CA ALA A 259 -8.45 19.53 -9.75
C ALA A 259 -7.88 19.18 -11.13
N ILE A 260 -6.82 18.37 -11.16
CA ILE A 260 -6.17 17.91 -12.39
C ILE A 260 -7.12 17.02 -13.19
N THR A 261 -7.78 16.06 -12.53
CA THR A 261 -8.72 15.13 -13.19
C THR A 261 -9.93 15.85 -13.79
N ARG A 262 -10.42 16.93 -13.16
CA ARG A 262 -11.49 17.75 -13.74
C ARG A 262 -11.07 18.45 -15.03
N ARG A 263 -9.80 18.87 -15.16
CA ARG A 263 -9.28 19.58 -16.35
C ARG A 263 -8.83 18.63 -17.46
N LEU A 264 -8.05 17.62 -17.12
CA LEU A 264 -7.38 16.74 -18.10
C LEU A 264 -8.17 15.46 -18.39
N LYS A 265 -9.31 15.23 -17.71
CA LYS A 265 -10.00 13.93 -17.70
C LYS A 265 -9.00 12.84 -17.21
N ALA A 266 -9.43 11.58 -17.18
CA ALA A 266 -8.58 10.55 -16.58
C ALA A 266 -7.38 10.14 -17.42
N LEU A 267 -7.56 9.99 -18.71
CA LEU A 267 -6.44 9.60 -19.59
C LEU A 267 -5.30 10.63 -19.48
N GLY A 268 -5.64 11.92 -19.64
CA GLY A 268 -4.65 12.99 -19.51
C GLY A 268 -4.02 13.06 -18.12
N THR A 269 -4.82 12.83 -17.07
CA THR A 269 -4.31 12.77 -15.68
C THR A 269 -3.31 11.62 -15.53
N LEU A 270 -3.66 10.39 -15.93
CA LEU A 270 -2.78 9.24 -15.80
C LEU A 270 -1.50 9.42 -16.61
N TYR A 271 -1.59 9.93 -17.84
CA TYR A 271 -0.38 10.21 -18.65
C TYR A 271 0.52 11.26 -18.03
N LEU A 272 -0.04 12.36 -17.50
CA LEU A 272 0.75 13.36 -16.81
C LEU A 272 1.53 12.75 -15.63
N TYR A 273 0.83 12.02 -14.77
CA TYR A 273 1.43 11.43 -13.59
C TYR A 273 2.44 10.33 -13.93
N LEU A 274 2.11 9.42 -14.85
CA LEU A 274 3.05 8.39 -15.31
C LEU A 274 4.27 8.97 -16.03
N SER A 275 4.12 10.09 -16.77
CA SER A 275 5.26 10.77 -17.39
C SER A 275 6.19 11.39 -16.34
N VAL A 276 5.64 11.98 -15.26
CA VAL A 276 6.44 12.46 -14.13
C VAL A 276 7.16 11.30 -13.43
N ALA A 277 6.46 10.19 -13.19
CA ALA A 277 7.10 9.00 -12.64
C ALA A 277 8.20 8.44 -13.54
N LEU A 278 7.98 8.42 -14.87
CA LEU A 278 8.98 7.97 -15.84
C LEU A 278 10.24 8.84 -15.80
N ALA A 279 10.08 10.16 -15.78
CA ALA A 279 11.20 11.08 -15.61
C ALA A 279 11.96 10.79 -14.30
N GLY A 280 11.22 10.54 -13.21
CA GLY A 280 11.80 10.12 -11.93
C GLY A 280 12.61 8.83 -12.05
N VAL A 281 12.09 7.79 -12.72
CA VAL A 281 12.81 6.51 -12.92
C VAL A 281 14.06 6.68 -13.78
N VAL A 282 14.02 7.52 -14.80
CA VAL A 282 15.22 7.84 -15.60
C VAL A 282 16.30 8.47 -14.70
N ILE A 283 15.93 9.46 -13.89
CA ILE A 283 16.87 10.09 -12.94
C ILE A 283 17.36 9.07 -11.91
N PHE A 284 16.47 8.21 -11.38
CA PHE A 284 16.80 7.13 -10.44
C PHE A 284 17.89 6.20 -10.99
N THR A 285 17.82 5.88 -12.28
CA THR A 285 18.78 4.99 -12.95
C THR A 285 20.14 5.65 -13.16
N LEU A 286 20.15 6.96 -13.36
CA LEU A 286 21.36 7.72 -13.74
C LEU A 286 22.02 8.42 -12.54
N CYS A 287 21.36 8.52 -11.38
CA CYS A 287 21.87 9.26 -10.25
C CYS A 287 22.98 8.52 -9.50
N ASN A 288 24.03 9.27 -9.13
CA ASN A 288 25.17 8.76 -8.37
C ASN A 288 25.30 9.40 -6.97
N GLY A 289 24.28 10.10 -6.50
CA GLY A 289 24.35 10.82 -5.21
C GLY A 289 22.99 11.24 -4.67
N ALA A 290 23.00 11.80 -3.46
CA ALA A 290 21.82 12.12 -2.67
C ALA A 290 20.83 13.07 -3.39
N ALA A 291 21.32 14.12 -4.03
CA ALA A 291 20.45 15.09 -4.72
C ALA A 291 19.62 14.43 -5.82
N GLY A 292 20.26 13.61 -6.68
CA GLY A 292 19.58 12.84 -7.72
C GLY A 292 18.61 11.83 -7.14
N ALA A 293 18.97 11.14 -6.05
CA ALA A 293 18.10 10.22 -5.34
C ALA A 293 16.84 10.91 -4.80
N TYR A 294 16.97 12.09 -4.18
CA TYR A 294 15.82 12.82 -3.65
C TYR A 294 14.91 13.34 -4.75
N VAL A 295 15.47 13.92 -5.82
CA VAL A 295 14.69 14.40 -6.96
C VAL A 295 13.95 13.22 -7.63
N SER A 296 14.66 12.13 -7.90
CA SER A 296 14.05 10.95 -8.52
C SER A 296 12.92 10.37 -7.68
N MET A 297 13.13 10.16 -6.38
CA MET A 297 12.14 9.58 -5.50
C MET A 297 10.94 10.51 -5.26
N GLY A 298 11.16 11.83 -5.23
CA GLY A 298 10.07 12.81 -5.18
C GLY A 298 9.17 12.77 -6.43
N LEU A 299 9.77 12.73 -7.62
CA LEU A 299 9.04 12.60 -8.89
C LEU A 299 8.32 11.27 -9.02
N ILE A 300 8.99 10.17 -8.65
CA ILE A 300 8.39 8.83 -8.64
C ILE A 300 7.19 8.81 -7.71
N GLY A 301 7.35 9.26 -6.46
CA GLY A 301 6.26 9.31 -5.50
C GLY A 301 5.07 10.14 -5.99
N PHE A 302 5.33 11.36 -6.47
CA PHE A 302 4.30 12.23 -7.04
C PHE A 302 3.54 11.51 -8.17
N GLY A 303 4.27 10.91 -9.11
CA GLY A 303 3.69 10.28 -10.28
C GLY A 303 2.89 9.01 -9.98
N VAL A 304 3.29 8.21 -8.98
CA VAL A 304 2.55 6.99 -8.61
C VAL A 304 1.33 7.30 -7.73
N GLY A 305 1.38 8.39 -6.96
CA GLY A 305 0.34 8.73 -5.98
C GLY A 305 -1.08 8.84 -6.54
N ALA A 306 -1.26 9.07 -7.84
CA ALA A 306 -2.56 9.21 -8.49
C ALA A 306 -3.07 7.94 -9.17
N THR A 307 -2.20 7.02 -9.57
CA THR A 307 -2.58 5.90 -10.46
C THR A 307 -3.62 4.99 -9.80
N TYR A 308 -3.37 4.56 -8.58
CA TYR A 308 -4.27 3.68 -7.84
C TYR A 308 -5.68 4.29 -7.65
N PRO A 309 -5.86 5.49 -7.07
CA PRO A 309 -7.18 6.06 -6.86
C PRO A 309 -7.93 6.37 -8.16
N VAL A 310 -7.23 6.78 -9.22
CA VAL A 310 -7.87 7.05 -10.52
C VAL A 310 -8.38 5.75 -11.15
N VAL A 311 -7.60 4.70 -11.15
CA VAL A 311 -8.00 3.38 -11.70
C VAL A 311 -9.18 2.81 -10.91
N LEU A 312 -9.15 2.84 -9.57
CA LEU A 312 -10.28 2.37 -8.76
C LEU A 312 -11.56 3.17 -8.99
N ASN A 313 -11.44 4.48 -9.15
CA ASN A 313 -12.60 5.33 -9.48
C ASN A 313 -13.22 4.93 -10.83
N TYR A 314 -12.39 4.59 -11.83
CA TYR A 314 -12.88 4.09 -13.13
C TYR A 314 -13.60 2.76 -13.02
N ILE A 315 -13.02 1.81 -12.29
CA ILE A 315 -13.65 0.50 -12.05
C ILE A 315 -15.00 0.71 -11.37
N GLY A 316 -15.06 1.55 -10.33
CA GLY A 316 -16.31 1.88 -9.64
C GLY A 316 -17.38 2.49 -10.54
N GLY A 317 -16.99 3.40 -11.43
CA GLY A 317 -17.90 4.03 -12.40
C GLY A 317 -18.39 3.07 -13.51
N ALA A 318 -17.48 2.21 -14.02
CA ALA A 318 -17.80 1.26 -15.10
C ALA A 318 -18.65 0.07 -14.63
N PHE A 319 -18.54 -0.30 -13.35
CA PHE A 319 -19.21 -1.48 -12.75
C PHE A 319 -20.13 -1.09 -11.59
N ARG A 320 -20.95 -0.03 -11.74
CA ARG A 320 -21.77 0.55 -10.65
C ARG A 320 -22.57 -0.48 -9.84
N ASN A 321 -23.19 -1.46 -10.50
CA ASN A 321 -24.02 -2.48 -9.84
C ASN A 321 -23.20 -3.52 -9.07
N ASN A 322 -21.91 -3.70 -9.40
CA ASN A 322 -21.01 -4.69 -8.82
C ASN A 322 -19.64 -4.05 -8.49
N SER A 323 -19.62 -2.77 -8.12
CA SER A 323 -18.40 -2.00 -7.96
C SER A 323 -17.47 -2.58 -6.89
N GLY A 324 -18.01 -3.02 -5.77
CA GLY A 324 -17.24 -3.65 -4.69
C GLY A 324 -16.52 -4.92 -5.15
N THR A 325 -17.22 -5.81 -5.84
CA THR A 325 -16.65 -7.06 -6.37
C THR A 325 -15.59 -6.77 -7.45
N ALA A 326 -15.88 -5.85 -8.37
CA ALA A 326 -14.93 -5.48 -9.42
C ALA A 326 -13.65 -4.85 -8.84
N MET A 327 -13.78 -3.96 -7.86
CA MET A 327 -12.64 -3.38 -7.15
C MET A 327 -11.84 -4.45 -6.40
N SER A 328 -12.52 -5.37 -5.70
CA SER A 328 -11.85 -6.45 -4.96
C SER A 328 -11.02 -7.36 -5.86
N ILE A 329 -11.55 -7.72 -7.04
CA ILE A 329 -10.81 -8.50 -8.05
C ILE A 329 -9.57 -7.73 -8.51
N ALA A 330 -9.74 -6.46 -8.85
CA ALA A 330 -8.65 -5.63 -9.35
C ALA A 330 -7.57 -5.40 -8.28
N ILE A 331 -7.96 -5.16 -7.04
CA ILE A 331 -7.04 -5.02 -5.90
C ILE A 331 -6.29 -6.34 -5.64
N PHE A 332 -6.99 -7.48 -5.68
CA PHE A 332 -6.35 -8.79 -5.51
C PHE A 332 -5.27 -9.03 -6.58
N ILE A 333 -5.58 -8.74 -7.85
CA ILE A 333 -4.60 -8.85 -8.95
C ILE A 333 -3.44 -7.84 -8.74
N GLY A 334 -3.73 -6.64 -8.26
CA GLY A 334 -2.71 -5.67 -7.87
C GLY A 334 -1.75 -6.23 -6.82
N LEU A 335 -2.27 -6.83 -5.75
CA LEU A 335 -1.45 -7.44 -4.70
C LEU A 335 -0.60 -8.62 -5.20
N LEU A 336 -1.07 -9.38 -6.20
CA LEU A 336 -0.23 -10.37 -6.89
C LEU A 336 0.94 -9.69 -7.61
N GLY A 337 0.74 -8.50 -8.16
CA GLY A 337 1.80 -7.67 -8.73
C GLY A 337 2.84 -7.30 -7.69
N GLN A 338 2.41 -6.80 -6.54
CA GLN A 338 3.30 -6.48 -5.43
C GLN A 338 4.13 -7.69 -4.99
N PHE A 339 3.50 -8.85 -4.82
CA PHE A 339 4.20 -10.09 -4.50
C PHE A 339 5.23 -10.45 -5.57
N THR A 340 4.83 -10.42 -6.85
CA THR A 340 5.69 -10.80 -7.97
C THR A 340 6.92 -9.90 -8.07
N PHE A 341 6.74 -8.58 -8.03
CA PHE A 341 7.84 -7.62 -8.09
C PHE A 341 8.78 -7.73 -6.90
N ASN A 342 8.23 -7.87 -5.68
CA ASN A 342 9.04 -8.09 -4.48
C ASN A 342 9.84 -9.38 -4.58
N ARG A 343 9.25 -10.46 -5.12
CA ARG A 343 9.94 -11.73 -5.29
C ARG A 343 11.05 -11.65 -6.33
N LEU A 344 10.79 -11.01 -7.47
CA LEU A 344 11.78 -10.83 -8.52
C LEU A 344 12.95 -9.96 -8.05
N THR A 345 12.64 -8.82 -7.42
CA THR A 345 13.66 -7.90 -6.89
C THR A 345 14.48 -8.55 -5.78
N GLY A 346 13.81 -9.21 -4.83
CA GLY A 346 14.49 -9.88 -3.73
C GLY A 346 15.46 -10.97 -4.19
N ASN A 347 15.01 -11.83 -5.12
CA ASN A 347 15.88 -12.86 -5.71
C ASN A 347 17.06 -12.25 -6.49
N ALA A 348 16.84 -11.15 -7.21
CA ALA A 348 17.90 -10.46 -7.93
C ALA A 348 18.93 -9.84 -6.98
N PHE A 349 18.48 -9.22 -5.90
CA PHE A 349 19.33 -8.59 -4.89
C PHE A 349 20.19 -9.64 -4.16
N THR A 350 19.65 -10.82 -3.84
CA THR A 350 20.41 -11.96 -3.30
C THR A 350 21.56 -12.37 -4.23
N LEU A 351 21.39 -12.18 -5.54
CA LEU A 351 22.44 -12.45 -6.55
C LEU A 351 23.30 -11.22 -6.88
N GLY A 352 23.18 -10.12 -6.13
CA GLY A 352 23.91 -8.88 -6.38
C GLY A 352 23.47 -8.12 -7.65
N ARG A 353 22.32 -8.47 -8.24
CA ARG A 353 21.80 -7.87 -9.48
C ARG A 353 20.90 -6.66 -9.19
N TYR A 354 21.47 -5.61 -8.65
CA TYR A 354 20.73 -4.41 -8.19
C TYR A 354 20.05 -3.66 -9.33
N ALA A 355 20.60 -3.71 -10.57
CA ALA A 355 19.99 -3.09 -11.76
C ALA A 355 18.58 -3.62 -12.11
N THR A 356 18.16 -4.74 -11.52
CA THR A 356 16.81 -5.29 -11.69
C THR A 356 15.74 -4.34 -11.16
N LEU A 357 15.99 -3.61 -10.08
CA LEU A 357 14.99 -2.68 -9.52
C LEU A 357 14.63 -1.56 -10.53
N PRO A 358 15.56 -0.71 -11.01
CA PRO A 358 15.21 0.31 -11.99
C PRO A 358 14.63 -0.26 -13.28
N ALA A 359 15.06 -1.44 -13.73
CA ALA A 359 14.50 -2.09 -14.92
C ALA A 359 13.02 -2.49 -14.70
N LEU A 360 12.67 -3.03 -13.56
CA LEU A 360 11.29 -3.36 -13.21
C LEU A 360 10.42 -2.10 -13.07
N LEU A 361 10.96 -1.03 -12.45
CA LEU A 361 10.25 0.25 -12.32
C LEU A 361 9.96 0.85 -13.70
N PHE A 362 10.95 0.87 -14.59
CA PHE A 362 10.79 1.35 -15.96
C PHE A 362 9.74 0.52 -16.73
N THR A 363 9.87 -0.80 -16.68
CA THR A 363 8.93 -1.72 -17.35
C THR A 363 7.49 -1.52 -16.86
N ALA A 364 7.29 -1.36 -15.54
CA ALA A 364 5.97 -1.15 -14.97
C ALA A 364 5.31 0.14 -15.49
N ILE A 365 6.06 1.26 -15.54
CA ILE A 365 5.51 2.53 -16.01
C ILE A 365 5.18 2.44 -17.51
N VAL A 366 6.07 1.89 -18.33
CA VAL A 366 5.82 1.71 -19.76
C VAL A 366 4.62 0.82 -20.00
N ALA A 367 4.52 -0.30 -19.28
CA ALA A 367 3.36 -1.19 -19.37
C ALA A 367 2.05 -0.45 -19.00
N MET A 368 2.04 0.32 -17.91
CA MET A 368 0.86 1.12 -17.53
C MET A 368 0.50 2.15 -18.59
N MET A 369 1.49 2.87 -19.18
CA MET A 369 1.24 3.84 -20.25
C MET A 369 0.67 3.20 -21.51
N VAL A 370 1.01 1.96 -21.82
CA VAL A 370 0.47 1.21 -22.96
C VAL A 370 -0.94 0.67 -22.65
N ILE A 371 -1.16 0.13 -21.46
CA ILE A 371 -2.41 -0.56 -21.12
C ILE A 371 -3.55 0.41 -20.81
N VAL A 372 -3.27 1.54 -20.16
CA VAL A 372 -4.29 2.53 -19.76
C VAL A 372 -5.18 2.99 -20.91
N PRO A 373 -4.68 3.43 -22.07
CA PRO A 373 -5.56 3.86 -23.17
C PRO A 373 -6.40 2.71 -23.71
N ILE A 374 -5.86 1.49 -23.76
CA ILE A 374 -6.58 0.30 -24.21
C ILE A 374 -7.73 -0.01 -23.25
N ALA A 375 -7.48 0.05 -21.94
CA ALA A 375 -8.48 -0.16 -20.91
C ALA A 375 -9.64 0.87 -21.01
N LEU A 376 -9.31 2.14 -21.18
CA LEU A 376 -10.28 3.22 -21.31
C LEU A 376 -11.11 3.11 -22.61
N GLN A 377 -10.52 2.69 -23.71
CA GLN A 377 -11.26 2.44 -24.95
C GLN A 377 -12.29 1.32 -24.80
N GLN A 378 -12.01 0.28 -24.02
CA GLN A 378 -12.94 -0.82 -23.77
C GLN A 378 -14.14 -0.40 -22.89
N VAL A 379 -13.99 0.60 -22.02
CA VAL A 379 -15.11 1.18 -21.27
C VAL A 379 -16.03 1.99 -22.15
N ASN A 380 -15.47 2.76 -23.09
CA ASN A 380 -16.24 3.62 -23.99
C ASN A 380 -17.00 2.86 -25.10
N LYS A 381 -16.71 1.57 -25.30
CA LYS A 381 -17.42 0.70 -26.24
C LYS A 381 -18.69 0.07 -25.66
N LYS A 382 -18.97 0.26 -24.39
CA LYS A 382 -20.20 -0.13 -23.68
C LYS A 382 -21.16 1.07 -23.58
#